data_8e73964be334433965dfad64286c253e
#
_entry.id   8e73964be334433965dfad64286c253e
#
_cell.length_a   1.000
_cell.length_b   1.000
_cell.length_c   1.000
_cell.angle_alpha   90.00
_cell.angle_beta   90.00
_cell.angle_gamma   90.00
#
_symmetry.space_group_name_H-M   'P 1'
#
loop_
_entity.id
_entity.type
_entity.pdbx_description
1 polymer ?
#
loop_
_entity_poly.entity_id
_entity_poly.type
_entity_poly.pdbx_seq_one_letter_code
_entity_poly.pdbx_strand_id
1 'polypeptide(L)'
;TADRLQPGTQVWLHAHNCHPEKGLWTDRLDRALAVRSSGVAIEQDVAWFVDPATGRGRSVVSHDAKPDGTEPTLERHFFDRVRPLMEKALKEERRDTWPLMVLHLDFKTNEPAHHQAVWDLLGRHETWLTTAERAADDGRVTPFTPGPLLVITEAGEHQVDTFHTRVPVGARLRIFGTVPPVSFPAAKTAEERAKAQVTATPGTLIPGGATNYRRWTNFGWAAVEYGGQNNAGPWTKEDDQRLRAIVSRAHALGLWVRFYTLNGHLKGQGKGWTESYNFGSIEAARVRMEAAREAGVEFIASDQYEELGRVL
;
A
#
# COMPACT_ATOMS: atom_id res chain seq x y z
N THR A 1 4.79 -19.87 4.89
CA THR A 1 3.40 -20.34 4.72
C THR A 1 2.44 -19.30 5.24
N ALA A 2 1.20 -19.67 5.60
CA ALA A 2 0.19 -18.73 6.09
C ALA A 2 0.67 -17.91 7.31
N ASP A 3 1.57 -18.42 8.12
CA ASP A 3 2.13 -17.74 9.30
C ASP A 3 2.89 -16.44 8.93
N ARG A 4 3.50 -16.39 7.76
CA ARG A 4 4.19 -15.16 7.29
C ARG A 4 3.25 -14.00 6.95
N LEU A 5 1.97 -14.26 6.85
CA LEU A 5 0.94 -13.26 6.57
C LEU A 5 0.24 -12.77 7.86
N GLN A 6 0.64 -13.29 9.02
CA GLN A 6 0.14 -12.76 10.28
C GLN A 6 0.76 -11.38 10.55
N PRO A 7 -0.02 -10.43 11.10
CA PRO A 7 0.51 -9.13 11.51
C PRO A 7 1.74 -9.27 12.42
N GLY A 8 2.74 -8.44 12.20
CA GLY A 8 3.98 -8.42 12.96
C GLY A 8 5.05 -9.44 12.53
N THR A 9 4.82 -10.24 11.49
CA THR A 9 5.77 -11.29 11.07
C THR A 9 6.64 -10.93 9.87
N GLN A 10 6.28 -9.90 9.12
CA GLN A 10 6.95 -9.49 7.90
C GLN A 10 7.02 -7.97 7.78
N VAL A 11 8.16 -7.47 7.31
CA VAL A 11 8.32 -6.07 6.93
C VAL A 11 8.63 -6.02 5.43
N TRP A 12 7.86 -5.22 4.68
CA TRP A 12 8.08 -4.96 3.26
C TRP A 12 8.67 -3.57 3.06
N LEU A 13 9.71 -3.51 2.23
CA LEU A 13 10.08 -2.25 1.60
C LEU A 13 8.92 -1.83 0.71
N HIS A 14 8.25 -0.73 1.02
CA HIS A 14 7.15 -0.25 0.21
C HIS A 14 7.64 0.88 -0.70
N ALA A 15 7.78 0.57 -1.98
CA ALA A 15 8.17 1.51 -3.01
C ALA A 15 6.97 2.42 -3.35
N HIS A 16 6.95 3.59 -2.73
CA HIS A 16 5.93 4.61 -2.94
C HIS A 16 6.04 5.22 -4.34
N ASN A 17 4.91 5.51 -5.00
CA ASN A 17 4.88 6.09 -6.34
C ASN A 17 5.78 5.36 -7.35
N CYS A 18 5.76 4.03 -7.34
CA CYS A 18 6.68 3.21 -8.11
C CYS A 18 6.27 3.07 -9.59
N HIS A 19 6.01 4.20 -10.23
CA HIS A 19 5.50 4.27 -11.61
C HIS A 19 5.97 5.55 -12.32
N PRO A 20 5.92 5.59 -13.65
CA PRO A 20 6.19 6.81 -14.40
C PRO A 20 5.02 7.80 -14.28
N GLU A 21 5.33 9.07 -14.47
CA GLU A 21 4.35 10.14 -14.60
C GLU A 21 4.80 11.14 -15.66
N LYS A 22 3.98 11.36 -16.69
CA LYS A 22 4.25 12.30 -17.78
C LYS A 22 5.66 12.16 -18.39
N GLY A 23 6.10 10.93 -18.58
CA GLY A 23 7.42 10.61 -19.12
C GLY A 23 8.60 10.75 -18.17
N LEU A 24 8.35 11.13 -16.91
CA LEU A 24 9.35 11.17 -15.85
C LEU A 24 9.35 9.86 -15.03
N TRP A 25 10.45 9.60 -14.31
CA TRP A 25 10.58 8.48 -13.36
C TRP A 25 10.27 7.09 -13.95
N THR A 26 10.63 6.90 -15.20
CA THR A 26 10.38 5.65 -15.95
C THR A 26 11.13 4.44 -15.38
N ASP A 27 12.14 4.67 -14.55
CA ASP A 27 13.02 3.64 -13.96
C ASP A 27 12.61 3.20 -12.55
N ARG A 28 11.58 3.78 -11.96
CA ARG A 28 11.24 3.52 -10.54
C ARG A 28 10.96 2.05 -10.23
N LEU A 29 10.20 1.35 -11.07
CA LEU A 29 9.95 -0.07 -10.86
C LEU A 29 11.24 -0.90 -10.96
N ASP A 30 12.10 -0.60 -11.92
CA ASP A 30 13.39 -1.27 -12.07
C ASP A 30 14.31 -1.02 -10.88
N ARG A 31 14.32 0.21 -10.35
CA ARG A 31 15.07 0.56 -9.14
C ARG A 31 14.57 -0.21 -7.92
N ALA A 32 13.26 -0.27 -7.71
CA ALA A 32 12.69 -1.01 -6.60
C ALA A 32 13.06 -2.50 -6.65
N LEU A 33 12.93 -3.12 -7.83
CA LEU A 33 13.28 -4.53 -8.04
C LEU A 33 14.79 -4.79 -7.94
N ALA A 34 15.64 -3.80 -8.25
CA ALA A 34 17.09 -3.89 -8.07
C ALA A 34 17.50 -3.85 -6.60
N VAL A 35 16.77 -3.10 -5.77
CA VAL A 35 17.00 -3.07 -4.31
C VAL A 35 16.55 -4.39 -3.68
N ARG A 36 15.36 -4.87 -4.05
CA ARG A 36 14.80 -6.14 -3.55
C ARG A 36 13.90 -6.78 -4.60
N SER A 37 14.12 -8.05 -4.88
CA SER A 37 13.21 -8.89 -5.68
C SER A 37 12.22 -9.70 -4.81
N SER A 38 12.39 -9.66 -3.50
CA SER A 38 11.53 -10.33 -2.52
C SER A 38 11.38 -9.46 -1.27
N GLY A 39 10.21 -9.49 -0.65
CA GLY A 39 9.92 -8.62 0.50
C GLY A 39 9.76 -7.14 0.10
N VAL A 40 9.25 -6.89 -1.10
CA VAL A 40 8.98 -5.56 -1.65
C VAL A 40 7.49 -5.39 -1.92
N ALA A 41 6.95 -4.23 -1.57
CA ALA A 41 5.62 -3.78 -1.97
C ALA A 41 5.78 -2.69 -3.04
N ILE A 42 5.07 -2.83 -4.13
CA ILE A 42 5.14 -1.93 -5.29
C ILE A 42 3.82 -1.19 -5.38
N GLU A 43 3.84 0.11 -5.20
CA GLU A 43 2.67 0.96 -5.38
C GLU A 43 2.50 1.37 -6.83
N GLN A 44 1.31 1.14 -7.35
CA GLN A 44 0.89 1.59 -8.67
C GLN A 44 -0.35 2.45 -8.54
N ASP A 45 -0.22 3.72 -8.87
CA ASP A 45 -1.36 4.61 -9.03
C ASP A 45 -2.05 4.25 -10.34
N VAL A 46 -3.35 4.07 -10.31
CA VAL A 46 -4.11 3.65 -11.47
C VAL A 46 -5.32 4.53 -11.73
N ALA A 47 -5.55 4.85 -13.00
CA ALA A 47 -6.68 5.65 -13.46
C ALA A 47 -7.37 4.98 -14.64
N TRP A 48 -8.66 5.29 -14.83
CA TRP A 48 -9.44 4.79 -15.94
C TRP A 48 -9.32 5.73 -17.14
N PHE A 49 -8.83 5.23 -18.25
CA PHE A 49 -8.80 5.94 -19.52
C PHE A 49 -9.81 5.34 -20.48
N VAL A 50 -10.65 6.19 -21.05
CA VAL A 50 -11.57 5.82 -22.13
C VAL A 50 -11.07 6.47 -23.42
N ASP A 51 -10.68 5.64 -24.38
CA ASP A 51 -10.21 6.09 -25.68
C ASP A 51 -11.36 6.82 -26.41
N PRO A 52 -11.22 8.11 -26.71
CA PRO A 52 -12.27 8.89 -27.36
C PRO A 52 -12.61 8.44 -28.79
N ALA A 53 -11.68 7.76 -29.47
CA ALA A 53 -11.89 7.27 -30.82
C ALA A 53 -12.68 5.95 -30.86
N THR A 54 -12.50 5.09 -29.84
CA THR A 54 -13.07 3.74 -29.83
C THR A 54 -14.11 3.51 -28.73
N GLY A 55 -14.19 4.40 -27.75
CA GLY A 55 -15.01 4.21 -26.55
C GLY A 55 -14.52 3.11 -25.61
N ARG A 56 -13.37 2.49 -25.88
CA ARG A 56 -12.82 1.41 -25.05
C ARG A 56 -12.08 1.97 -23.86
N GLY A 57 -12.42 1.44 -22.68
CA GLY A 57 -11.74 1.74 -21.42
C GLY A 57 -10.56 0.81 -21.15
N ARG A 58 -9.55 1.34 -20.46
CA ARG A 58 -8.43 0.57 -19.92
C ARG A 58 -7.90 1.16 -18.62
N SER A 59 -7.38 0.32 -17.74
CA SER A 59 -6.64 0.75 -16.56
C SER A 59 -5.23 1.14 -16.96
N VAL A 60 -4.85 2.38 -16.69
CA VAL A 60 -3.51 2.92 -16.97
C VAL A 60 -2.82 3.32 -15.67
N VAL A 61 -1.50 3.33 -15.70
CA VAL A 61 -0.68 3.74 -14.56
C VAL A 61 -0.51 5.26 -14.62
N SER A 62 -1.14 5.94 -13.67
CA SER A 62 -1.15 7.42 -13.62
C SER A 62 -1.54 7.90 -12.22
N HIS A 63 -0.78 8.88 -11.70
CA HIS A 63 -1.19 9.65 -10.52
C HIS A 63 -2.32 10.64 -10.84
N ASP A 64 -2.39 11.10 -12.08
CA ASP A 64 -3.45 12.01 -12.53
C ASP A 64 -4.76 11.22 -12.75
N ALA A 65 -5.85 11.69 -12.15
CA ALA A 65 -7.18 11.13 -12.37
C ALA A 65 -7.73 11.38 -13.79
N LYS A 66 -7.04 12.18 -14.59
CA LYS A 66 -7.39 12.50 -15.99
C LYS A 66 -6.24 12.13 -16.91
N PRO A 67 -5.97 10.82 -17.11
CA PRO A 67 -4.94 10.36 -18.03
C PRO A 67 -5.25 10.81 -19.48
N ASP A 68 -4.21 10.97 -20.27
CA ASP A 68 -4.34 11.40 -21.68
C ASP A 68 -4.24 10.26 -22.71
N GLY A 69 -3.95 9.04 -22.22
CA GLY A 69 -3.85 7.83 -23.03
C GLY A 69 -2.44 7.47 -23.47
N THR A 70 -1.44 8.29 -23.12
CA THR A 70 -0.02 7.97 -23.35
C THR A 70 0.57 7.08 -22.27
N GLU A 71 -0.12 6.97 -21.14
CA GLU A 71 0.33 6.19 -20.00
C GLU A 71 0.30 4.68 -20.31
N PRO A 72 1.24 3.91 -19.76
CA PRO A 72 1.22 2.46 -19.90
C PRO A 72 0.01 1.84 -19.19
N THR A 73 -0.51 0.73 -19.71
CA THR A 73 -1.50 -0.04 -18.98
C THR A 73 -0.88 -0.69 -17.74
N LEU A 74 -1.69 -0.93 -16.72
CA LEU A 74 -1.27 -1.66 -15.52
C LEU A 74 -0.69 -3.04 -15.89
N GLU A 75 -1.32 -3.76 -16.82
CA GLU A 75 -0.85 -5.07 -17.28
C GLU A 75 0.57 -4.98 -17.84
N ARG A 76 0.82 -4.06 -18.78
CA ARG A 76 2.14 -3.89 -19.40
C ARG A 76 3.20 -3.40 -18.44
N HIS A 77 2.87 -2.41 -17.61
CA HIS A 77 3.85 -1.78 -16.73
C HIS A 77 4.26 -2.69 -15.57
N PHE A 78 3.30 -3.39 -14.95
CA PHE A 78 3.57 -4.21 -13.77
C PHE A 78 3.60 -5.72 -14.09
N PHE A 79 2.51 -6.29 -14.58
CA PHE A 79 2.36 -7.74 -14.71
C PHE A 79 3.37 -8.34 -15.69
N ASP A 80 3.55 -7.73 -16.86
CA ASP A 80 4.55 -8.21 -17.82
C ASP A 80 5.97 -8.09 -17.27
N ARG A 81 6.24 -7.04 -16.49
CA ARG A 81 7.57 -6.79 -15.92
C ARG A 81 7.93 -7.78 -14.83
N VAL A 82 6.99 -8.18 -13.98
CA VAL A 82 7.23 -9.13 -12.88
C VAL A 82 7.01 -10.59 -13.27
N ARG A 83 6.48 -10.86 -14.46
CA ARG A 83 6.19 -12.21 -14.97
C ARG A 83 7.32 -13.20 -14.75
N PRO A 84 8.59 -12.90 -15.11
CA PRO A 84 9.67 -13.85 -14.92
C PRO A 84 9.88 -14.26 -13.46
N LEU A 85 9.67 -13.32 -12.51
CA LEU A 85 9.79 -13.58 -11.08
C LEU A 85 8.64 -14.48 -10.59
N MET A 86 7.43 -14.24 -11.04
CA MET A 86 6.24 -15.01 -10.65
C MET A 86 6.30 -16.44 -11.21
N GLU A 87 6.63 -16.58 -12.48
CA GLU A 87 6.76 -17.90 -13.14
C GLU A 87 7.89 -18.74 -12.53
N LYS A 88 9.02 -18.11 -12.19
CA LYS A 88 10.11 -18.76 -11.47
C LYS A 88 9.64 -19.25 -10.10
N ALA A 89 8.96 -18.40 -9.32
CA ALA A 89 8.45 -18.76 -8.00
C ALA A 89 7.47 -19.94 -8.05
N LEU A 90 6.57 -19.95 -9.03
CA LEU A 90 5.63 -21.06 -9.22
C LEU A 90 6.34 -22.36 -9.61
N LYS A 91 7.38 -22.27 -10.47
CA LYS A 91 8.17 -23.44 -10.88
C LYS A 91 8.97 -24.03 -9.72
N GLU A 92 9.53 -23.19 -8.86
CA GLU A 92 10.32 -23.61 -7.70
C GLU A 92 9.43 -24.13 -6.54
N GLU A 93 8.15 -23.80 -6.52
CA GLU A 93 7.15 -24.20 -5.49
C GLU A 93 7.58 -23.89 -4.04
N ARG A 94 8.48 -22.93 -3.85
CA ARG A 94 8.98 -22.53 -2.52
C ARG A 94 7.98 -21.64 -1.78
N ARG A 95 6.84 -22.21 -1.41
CA ARG A 95 5.72 -21.52 -0.75
C ARG A 95 6.08 -20.94 0.63
N ASP A 96 7.11 -21.45 1.26
CA ASP A 96 7.65 -20.94 2.52
C ASP A 96 8.21 -19.50 2.41
N THR A 97 8.54 -19.07 1.20
CA THR A 97 9.04 -17.71 0.91
C THR A 97 7.94 -16.74 0.37
N TRP A 98 6.71 -17.22 0.16
CA TRP A 98 5.62 -16.43 -0.39
C TRP A 98 4.85 -15.65 0.70
N PRO A 99 4.24 -14.49 0.34
CA PRO A 99 4.40 -13.78 -0.92
C PRO A 99 5.81 -13.17 -1.05
N LEU A 100 6.33 -13.20 -2.27
CA LEU A 100 7.59 -12.51 -2.60
C LEU A 100 7.39 -11.01 -2.73
N MET A 101 6.22 -10.61 -3.22
CA MET A 101 5.89 -9.25 -3.62
C MET A 101 4.47 -8.89 -3.24
N VAL A 102 4.26 -7.62 -2.93
CA VAL A 102 2.94 -7.01 -2.76
C VAL A 102 2.73 -6.00 -3.88
N LEU A 103 1.59 -6.05 -4.56
CA LEU A 103 1.10 -5.00 -5.43
C LEU A 103 0.11 -4.16 -4.64
N HIS A 104 0.42 -2.89 -4.42
CA HIS A 104 -0.48 -1.92 -3.84
C HIS A 104 -1.08 -1.06 -4.97
N LEU A 105 -2.40 -1.12 -5.12
CA LEU A 105 -3.14 -0.32 -6.09
C LEU A 105 -3.77 0.89 -5.40
N ASP A 106 -3.35 2.08 -5.83
CA ASP A 106 -3.98 3.35 -5.44
C ASP A 106 -4.84 3.87 -6.60
N PHE A 107 -6.15 3.66 -6.49
CA PHE A 107 -7.11 4.05 -7.52
C PHE A 107 -7.35 5.56 -7.48
N LYS A 108 -6.91 6.26 -8.51
CA LYS A 108 -7.19 7.70 -8.70
C LYS A 108 -8.58 7.94 -9.29
N THR A 109 -9.18 6.90 -9.88
CA THR A 109 -10.57 6.87 -10.35
C THR A 109 -11.25 5.60 -9.88
N ASN A 110 -12.54 5.67 -9.57
CA ASN A 110 -13.27 4.58 -8.91
C ASN A 110 -14.55 4.16 -9.68
N GLU A 111 -14.54 4.28 -11.00
CA GLU A 111 -15.65 3.79 -11.83
C GLU A 111 -15.77 2.25 -11.71
N PRO A 112 -16.99 1.70 -11.62
CA PRO A 112 -17.20 0.25 -11.58
C PRO A 112 -16.53 -0.50 -12.75
N ALA A 113 -16.48 0.11 -13.93
CA ALA A 113 -15.80 -0.48 -15.09
C ALA A 113 -14.29 -0.60 -14.88
N HIS A 114 -13.66 0.37 -14.19
CA HIS A 114 -12.25 0.32 -13.82
C HIS A 114 -11.98 -0.84 -12.87
N HIS A 115 -12.78 -0.94 -11.80
CA HIS A 115 -12.65 -2.04 -10.84
C HIS A 115 -12.85 -3.41 -11.50
N GLN A 116 -13.84 -3.53 -12.40
CA GLN A 116 -14.08 -4.78 -13.13
C GLN A 116 -12.90 -5.15 -14.04
N ALA A 117 -12.31 -4.17 -14.76
CA ALA A 117 -11.15 -4.42 -15.60
C ALA A 117 -9.94 -4.91 -14.79
N VAL A 118 -9.71 -4.32 -13.61
CA VAL A 118 -8.65 -4.78 -12.69
C VAL A 118 -8.97 -6.18 -12.14
N TRP A 119 -10.21 -6.45 -11.75
CA TRP A 119 -10.63 -7.77 -11.29
C TRP A 119 -10.40 -8.84 -12.35
N ASP A 120 -10.72 -8.55 -13.60
CA ASP A 120 -10.52 -9.47 -14.73
C ASP A 120 -9.02 -9.70 -15.00
N LEU A 121 -8.22 -8.64 -14.91
CA LEU A 121 -6.76 -8.74 -15.00
C LEU A 121 -6.19 -9.66 -13.90
N LEU A 122 -6.61 -9.46 -12.66
CA LEU A 122 -6.22 -10.32 -11.55
C LEU A 122 -6.66 -11.78 -11.79
N GLY A 123 -7.83 -11.98 -12.38
CA GLY A 123 -8.34 -13.32 -12.76
C GLY A 123 -7.45 -14.04 -13.76
N ARG A 124 -6.88 -13.32 -14.75
CA ARG A 124 -5.94 -13.90 -15.71
C ARG A 124 -4.61 -14.36 -15.07
N HIS A 125 -4.30 -13.81 -13.91
CA HIS A 125 -3.08 -14.10 -13.14
C HIS A 125 -3.36 -14.76 -11.78
N GLU A 126 -4.54 -15.38 -11.60
CA GLU A 126 -4.96 -15.90 -10.28
C GLU A 126 -3.97 -16.91 -9.69
N THR A 127 -3.26 -17.67 -10.50
CA THR A 127 -2.23 -18.61 -10.03
C THR A 127 -1.03 -17.93 -9.33
N TRP A 128 -0.84 -16.64 -9.57
CA TRP A 128 0.20 -15.86 -8.89
C TRP A 128 -0.25 -15.35 -7.52
N LEU A 129 -1.58 -15.30 -7.29
CA LEU A 129 -2.13 -14.50 -6.21
C LEU A 129 -2.17 -15.23 -4.88
N THR A 130 -1.84 -14.50 -3.82
CA THR A 130 -2.33 -14.81 -2.49
C THR A 130 -3.82 -14.52 -2.46
N THR A 131 -4.61 -15.52 -2.11
CA THR A 131 -6.08 -15.44 -2.12
C THR A 131 -6.65 -15.82 -0.76
N ALA A 132 -7.93 -15.51 -0.53
CA ALA A 132 -8.70 -16.01 0.61
C ALA A 132 -10.10 -16.39 0.15
N GLU A 133 -10.75 -17.29 0.88
CA GLU A 133 -12.13 -17.67 0.55
C GLU A 133 -13.09 -16.53 0.94
N ARG A 134 -14.04 -16.21 0.05
CA ARG A 134 -15.15 -15.32 0.36
C ARG A 134 -16.09 -15.98 1.35
N ALA A 135 -16.15 -15.46 2.58
CA ALA A 135 -17.05 -15.94 3.62
C ALA A 135 -18.50 -15.41 3.41
N ALA A 136 -19.47 -16.14 3.92
CA ALA A 136 -20.86 -15.65 3.95
C ALA A 136 -21.04 -14.48 4.93
N ASP A 137 -20.31 -14.50 6.04
CA ASP A 137 -20.24 -13.43 7.01
C ASP A 137 -19.04 -12.54 6.67
N ASP A 138 -19.28 -11.26 6.37
CA ASP A 138 -18.26 -10.29 6.00
C ASP A 138 -17.24 -10.01 7.12
N GLY A 139 -17.64 -10.16 8.37
CA GLY A 139 -16.77 -10.02 9.55
C GLY A 139 -15.84 -11.22 9.75
N ARG A 140 -16.09 -12.35 9.08
CA ARG A 140 -15.28 -13.55 9.24
C ARG A 140 -13.99 -13.46 8.44
N VAL A 141 -12.87 -13.40 9.13
CA VAL A 141 -11.53 -13.47 8.54
C VAL A 141 -11.23 -14.91 8.15
N THR A 142 -11.13 -15.18 6.84
CA THR A 142 -10.71 -16.49 6.32
C THR A 142 -9.20 -16.55 6.14
N PRO A 143 -8.59 -17.74 6.26
CA PRO A 143 -7.15 -17.91 6.06
C PRO A 143 -6.72 -17.57 4.63
N PHE A 144 -5.50 -17.08 4.49
CA PHE A 144 -4.88 -16.91 3.18
C PHE A 144 -4.42 -18.26 2.60
N THR A 145 -4.59 -18.39 1.28
CA THR A 145 -3.86 -19.35 0.46
C THR A 145 -2.71 -18.60 -0.19
N PRO A 146 -1.45 -18.80 0.25
CA PRO A 146 -0.31 -18.04 -0.26
C PRO A 146 -0.08 -18.26 -1.75
N GLY A 147 0.17 -17.18 -2.45
CA GLY A 147 0.75 -17.08 -3.79
C GLY A 147 1.96 -16.14 -3.77
N PRO A 148 2.78 -16.12 -4.82
CA PRO A 148 3.95 -15.25 -4.85
C PRO A 148 3.64 -13.76 -4.88
N LEU A 149 2.42 -13.36 -5.23
CA LEU A 149 1.95 -11.97 -5.29
C LEU A 149 0.74 -11.76 -4.38
N LEU A 150 0.84 -10.83 -3.44
CA LEU A 150 -0.29 -10.33 -2.67
C LEU A 150 -0.75 -9.00 -3.26
N VAL A 151 -2.06 -8.81 -3.47
CA VAL A 151 -2.60 -7.55 -3.98
C VAL A 151 -3.43 -6.86 -2.92
N ILE A 152 -3.13 -5.60 -2.66
CA ILE A 152 -3.85 -4.74 -1.71
C ILE A 152 -4.34 -3.46 -2.40
N THR A 153 -5.37 -2.85 -1.86
CA THR A 153 -5.93 -1.58 -2.34
C THR A 153 -6.43 -0.72 -1.18
N GLU A 154 -6.54 0.57 -1.42
CA GLU A 154 -7.06 1.52 -0.45
C GLU A 154 -8.60 1.48 -0.37
N ALA A 155 -9.18 2.31 0.50
CA ALA A 155 -10.63 2.40 0.68
C ALA A 155 -11.24 3.39 -0.33
N GLY A 156 -11.35 2.98 -1.58
CA GLY A 156 -12.01 3.75 -2.62
C GLY A 156 -13.51 3.47 -2.71
N GLU A 157 -14.25 4.41 -3.26
CA GLU A 157 -15.67 4.30 -3.51
C GLU A 157 -15.97 3.10 -4.43
N HIS A 158 -17.00 2.33 -4.12
CA HIS A 158 -17.45 1.16 -4.88
C HIS A 158 -16.46 -0.01 -5.02
N GLN A 159 -15.26 0.06 -4.48
CA GLN A 159 -14.27 -1.03 -4.59
C GLN A 159 -14.77 -2.31 -3.93
N VAL A 160 -15.37 -2.20 -2.75
CA VAL A 160 -15.90 -3.36 -2.02
C VAL A 160 -16.99 -4.10 -2.81
N ASP A 161 -17.76 -3.39 -3.64
CA ASP A 161 -18.81 -3.99 -4.45
C ASP A 161 -18.23 -5.02 -5.44
N THR A 162 -17.17 -4.63 -6.16
CA THR A 162 -16.53 -5.50 -7.16
C THR A 162 -15.60 -6.52 -6.53
N PHE A 163 -14.78 -6.10 -5.56
CA PHE A 163 -13.69 -6.92 -5.04
C PHE A 163 -14.12 -7.90 -3.93
N HIS A 164 -15.29 -7.71 -3.37
CA HIS A 164 -15.81 -8.55 -2.30
C HIS A 164 -17.28 -8.94 -2.48
N THR A 165 -18.22 -7.98 -2.49
CA THR A 165 -19.65 -8.25 -2.38
C THR A 165 -20.18 -9.11 -3.54
N ARG A 166 -19.70 -8.86 -4.76
CA ARG A 166 -20.09 -9.62 -5.96
C ARG A 166 -19.37 -10.96 -6.11
N VAL A 167 -18.32 -11.20 -5.35
CA VAL A 167 -17.61 -12.48 -5.37
C VAL A 167 -18.51 -13.54 -4.73
N PRO A 168 -18.79 -14.67 -5.37
CA PRO A 168 -19.61 -15.72 -4.78
C PRO A 168 -19.00 -16.26 -3.48
N VAL A 169 -19.84 -16.56 -2.49
CA VAL A 169 -19.42 -17.24 -1.26
C VAL A 169 -18.71 -18.55 -1.62
N GLY A 170 -17.56 -18.80 -1.00
CA GLY A 170 -16.70 -19.94 -1.29
C GLY A 170 -15.72 -19.72 -2.45
N ALA A 171 -15.91 -18.67 -3.27
CA ALA A 171 -14.93 -18.30 -4.30
C ALA A 171 -13.76 -17.51 -3.73
N ARG A 172 -12.73 -17.26 -4.54
CA ARG A 172 -11.49 -16.62 -4.10
C ARG A 172 -11.54 -15.11 -4.20
N LEU A 173 -11.24 -14.45 -3.10
CA LEU A 173 -10.87 -13.04 -3.08
C LEU A 173 -9.45 -12.89 -3.61
N ARG A 174 -9.22 -11.91 -4.49
CA ARG A 174 -7.95 -11.68 -5.21
C ARG A 174 -7.21 -10.43 -4.78
N ILE A 175 -7.88 -9.55 -4.05
CA ILE A 175 -7.40 -8.24 -3.61
C ILE A 175 -8.01 -7.91 -2.25
N PHE A 176 -7.25 -7.22 -1.39
CA PHE A 176 -7.65 -6.93 -0.02
C PHE A 176 -7.59 -5.44 0.26
N GLY A 177 -8.70 -4.90 0.79
CA GLY A 177 -8.86 -3.48 1.08
C GLY A 177 -8.31 -3.07 2.43
N THR A 178 -8.04 -1.77 2.56
CA THR A 178 -7.74 -1.14 3.85
C THR A 178 -9.03 -0.87 4.64
N VAL A 179 -8.92 -0.77 5.95
CA VAL A 179 -10.00 -0.17 6.75
C VAL A 179 -10.15 1.31 6.37
N PRO A 180 -11.37 1.86 6.35
CA PRO A 180 -11.58 3.26 6.04
C PRO A 180 -10.81 4.16 7.00
N PRO A 181 -10.19 5.25 6.53
CA PRO A 181 -9.53 6.21 7.39
C PRO A 181 -10.55 6.89 8.31
N VAL A 182 -10.12 7.17 9.54
CA VAL A 182 -10.94 7.93 10.49
C VAL A 182 -10.95 9.40 10.10
N SER A 183 -12.11 10.02 10.12
CA SER A 183 -12.27 11.46 9.92
C SER A 183 -12.44 12.19 11.26
N PHE A 184 -12.06 13.47 11.27
CA PHE A 184 -12.20 14.36 12.41
C PHE A 184 -13.10 15.54 12.02
N PRO A 185 -14.43 15.35 11.95
CA PRO A 185 -15.37 16.35 11.39
C PRO A 185 -15.43 17.64 12.20
N ALA A 186 -15.07 17.62 13.49
CA ALA A 186 -14.98 18.81 14.33
C ALA A 186 -13.77 19.70 14.00
N ALA A 187 -12.71 19.13 13.43
CA ALA A 187 -11.51 19.86 13.04
C ALA A 187 -11.72 20.55 11.68
N LYS A 188 -11.75 21.88 11.68
CA LYS A 188 -12.06 22.69 10.48
C LYS A 188 -10.80 23.12 9.73
N THR A 189 -9.70 23.32 10.45
CA THR A 189 -8.41 23.73 9.86
C THR A 189 -7.45 22.57 9.71
N ALA A 190 -6.40 22.75 8.92
CA ALA A 190 -5.32 21.78 8.80
C ALA A 190 -4.60 21.54 10.13
N GLU A 191 -4.40 22.62 10.91
CA GLU A 191 -3.78 22.55 12.23
C GLU A 191 -4.64 21.76 13.22
N GLU A 192 -5.95 22.03 13.26
CA GLU A 192 -6.88 21.26 14.10
C GLU A 192 -6.90 19.78 13.73
N ARG A 193 -6.87 19.45 12.43
CA ARG A 193 -6.79 18.05 11.96
C ARG A 193 -5.48 17.39 12.37
N ALA A 194 -4.35 18.07 12.21
CA ALA A 194 -3.04 17.55 12.63
C ALA A 194 -3.01 17.29 14.15
N LYS A 195 -3.56 18.21 14.94
CA LYS A 195 -3.69 18.04 16.39
C LYS A 195 -4.62 16.89 16.75
N ALA A 196 -5.77 16.78 16.09
CA ALA A 196 -6.71 15.70 16.32
C ALA A 196 -6.09 14.33 16.02
N GLN A 197 -5.33 14.20 14.92
CA GLN A 197 -4.65 12.96 14.58
C GLN A 197 -3.62 12.53 15.62
N VAL A 198 -2.70 13.42 15.99
CA VAL A 198 -1.60 13.08 16.89
C VAL A 198 -2.06 12.84 18.34
N THR A 199 -3.19 13.44 18.73
CA THR A 199 -3.76 13.28 20.09
C THR A 199 -4.80 12.17 20.18
N ALA A 200 -5.30 11.67 19.05
CA ALA A 200 -6.25 10.55 19.04
C ALA A 200 -5.64 9.29 19.65
N THR A 201 -6.41 8.56 20.43
CA THR A 201 -5.96 7.27 20.95
C THR A 201 -5.80 6.25 19.82
N PRO A 202 -4.98 5.21 19.97
CA PRO A 202 -4.93 4.11 19.00
C PRO A 202 -6.31 3.49 18.74
N GLY A 203 -7.16 3.39 19.75
CA GLY A 203 -8.54 2.91 19.61
C GLY A 203 -9.43 3.81 18.77
N THR A 204 -9.21 5.13 18.81
CA THR A 204 -9.89 6.09 17.95
C THR A 204 -9.39 6.01 16.51
N LEU A 205 -8.07 5.88 16.31
CA LEU A 205 -7.47 5.75 14.98
C LEU A 205 -7.85 4.43 14.29
N ILE A 206 -8.01 3.35 15.07
CA ILE A 206 -8.32 2.00 14.58
C ILE A 206 -9.52 1.46 15.36
N PRO A 207 -10.75 1.89 15.01
CA PRO A 207 -11.95 1.52 15.77
C PRO A 207 -12.43 0.08 15.50
N GLY A 208 -12.04 -0.51 14.36
CA GLY A 208 -12.46 -1.84 13.93
C GLY A 208 -11.30 -2.69 13.46
N GLY A 209 -11.49 -4.02 13.50
CA GLY A 209 -10.50 -5.01 13.12
C GLY A 209 -10.60 -5.49 11.67
N ALA A 210 -9.77 -6.48 11.36
CA ALA A 210 -9.79 -7.16 10.08
C ALA A 210 -11.16 -7.80 9.81
N THR A 211 -11.55 -7.80 8.54
CA THR A 211 -12.74 -8.49 8.02
C THR A 211 -12.32 -9.50 6.95
N ASN A 212 -13.28 -10.14 6.31
CA ASN A 212 -12.98 -11.02 5.18
C ASN A 212 -12.21 -10.30 4.06
N TYR A 213 -12.54 -9.01 3.81
CA TYR A 213 -11.93 -8.19 2.75
C TYR A 213 -10.87 -7.22 3.27
N ARG A 214 -11.13 -6.52 4.39
CA ARG A 214 -10.25 -5.47 4.90
C ARG A 214 -9.18 -6.08 5.80
N ARG A 215 -7.91 -5.99 5.38
CA ARG A 215 -6.80 -6.68 6.04
C ARG A 215 -5.68 -5.78 6.53
N TRP A 216 -5.75 -4.46 6.24
CA TRP A 216 -4.70 -3.53 6.57
C TRP A 216 -5.23 -2.13 6.91
N THR A 217 -4.37 -1.32 7.49
CA THR A 217 -4.64 0.06 7.84
C THR A 217 -3.51 0.95 7.36
N ASN A 218 -3.82 2.21 7.03
CA ASN A 218 -2.92 3.13 6.36
C ASN A 218 -2.88 4.47 7.08
N PHE A 219 -1.68 4.94 7.43
CA PHE A 219 -1.49 6.19 8.14
C PHE A 219 -0.45 7.07 7.46
N GLY A 220 -0.74 8.39 7.41
CA GLY A 220 0.29 9.40 7.28
C GLY A 220 1.07 9.55 8.59
N TRP A 221 2.28 10.08 8.50
CA TRP A 221 3.15 10.22 9.66
C TRP A 221 2.63 11.22 10.71
N ALA A 222 1.70 12.11 10.31
CA ALA A 222 1.01 13.01 11.23
C ALA A 222 0.20 12.28 12.34
N ALA A 223 -0.05 10.98 12.19
CA ALA A 223 -0.61 10.16 13.26
C ALA A 223 0.39 9.89 14.39
N VAL A 224 1.70 10.00 14.13
CA VAL A 224 2.80 9.74 15.06
C VAL A 224 3.38 11.04 15.60
N GLU A 225 3.79 11.96 14.70
CA GLU A 225 4.40 13.25 15.04
C GLU A 225 3.50 14.39 14.54
N TYR A 226 3.34 15.42 15.38
CA TYR A 226 2.49 16.57 15.08
C TYR A 226 2.87 17.23 13.76
N GLY A 227 1.88 17.39 12.89
CA GLY A 227 2.06 18.03 11.59
C GLY A 227 2.82 17.19 10.55
N GLY A 228 3.18 15.94 10.87
CA GLY A 228 3.85 15.03 9.94
C GLY A 228 5.32 15.36 9.70
N GLN A 229 5.86 14.87 8.59
CA GLN A 229 7.30 14.89 8.29
C GLN A 229 7.89 16.30 8.24
N ASN A 230 7.20 17.28 7.65
CA ASN A 230 7.68 18.64 7.51
C ASN A 230 7.88 19.38 8.83
N ASN A 231 7.14 18.99 9.86
CA ASN A 231 7.14 19.62 11.17
C ASN A 231 7.73 18.69 12.25
N ALA A 232 8.27 17.55 11.85
CA ALA A 232 8.92 16.63 12.77
C ALA A 232 10.14 17.28 13.42
N GLY A 233 10.17 17.21 14.75
CA GLY A 233 11.31 17.59 15.56
C GLY A 233 12.32 16.44 15.70
N PRO A 234 13.16 16.47 16.74
CA PRO A 234 13.97 15.32 17.12
C PRO A 234 13.07 14.13 17.47
N TRP A 235 13.48 12.92 17.06
CA TRP A 235 12.77 11.70 17.44
C TRP A 235 12.85 11.47 18.94
N THR A 236 11.72 11.35 19.61
CA THR A 236 11.63 11.22 21.05
C THR A 236 11.17 9.82 21.48
N LYS A 237 11.33 9.53 22.76
CA LYS A 237 10.79 8.31 23.36
C LYS A 237 9.25 8.26 23.30
N GLU A 238 8.62 9.40 23.43
CA GLU A 238 7.17 9.56 23.35
C GLU A 238 6.66 9.25 21.95
N ASP A 239 7.38 9.69 20.91
CA ASP A 239 7.07 9.37 19.51
C ASP A 239 7.18 7.85 19.27
N ASP A 240 8.24 7.21 19.76
CA ASP A 240 8.42 5.76 19.66
C ASP A 240 7.32 4.98 20.39
N GLN A 241 6.96 5.42 21.58
CA GLN A 241 5.85 4.82 22.33
C GLN A 241 4.52 4.96 21.60
N ARG A 242 4.27 6.12 20.98
CA ARG A 242 3.09 6.39 20.17
C ARG A 242 3.03 5.48 18.95
N LEU A 243 4.12 5.37 18.20
CA LEU A 243 4.23 4.49 17.04
C LEU A 243 3.92 3.04 17.42
N ARG A 244 4.57 2.52 18.48
CA ARG A 244 4.36 1.15 18.96
C ARG A 244 2.93 0.91 19.43
N ALA A 245 2.30 1.88 20.07
CA ALA A 245 0.91 1.77 20.52
C ALA A 245 -0.07 1.64 19.34
N ILE A 246 0.12 2.40 18.27
CA ILE A 246 -0.68 2.31 17.04
C ILE A 246 -0.49 0.94 16.38
N VAL A 247 0.76 0.51 16.22
CA VAL A 247 1.09 -0.79 15.61
C VAL A 247 0.51 -1.95 16.42
N SER A 248 0.71 -1.94 17.73
CA SER A 248 0.16 -2.97 18.63
C SER A 248 -1.36 -3.06 18.57
N ARG A 249 -2.04 -1.90 18.46
CA ARG A 249 -3.50 -1.89 18.30
C ARG A 249 -3.92 -2.54 16.99
N ALA A 250 -3.25 -2.22 15.88
CA ALA A 250 -3.54 -2.81 14.58
C ALA A 250 -3.32 -4.33 14.60
N HIS A 251 -2.19 -4.79 15.13
CA HIS A 251 -1.88 -6.22 15.23
C HIS A 251 -2.88 -6.98 16.11
N ALA A 252 -3.29 -6.41 17.24
CA ALA A 252 -4.32 -7.00 18.09
C ALA A 252 -5.68 -7.14 17.37
N LEU A 253 -5.91 -6.36 16.32
CA LEU A 253 -7.11 -6.40 15.49
C LEU A 253 -6.93 -7.20 14.19
N GLY A 254 -5.79 -7.86 14.01
CA GLY A 254 -5.47 -8.68 12.84
C GLY A 254 -5.16 -7.89 11.57
N LEU A 255 -4.74 -6.62 11.71
CA LEU A 255 -4.45 -5.72 10.59
C LEU A 255 -2.95 -5.54 10.38
N TRP A 256 -2.50 -5.55 9.11
CA TRP A 256 -1.21 -5.00 8.72
C TRP A 256 -1.25 -3.47 8.77
N VAL A 257 -0.09 -2.85 8.99
CA VAL A 257 0.05 -1.39 9.11
C VAL A 257 0.96 -0.86 8.00
N ARG A 258 0.54 0.22 7.35
CA ARG A 258 1.39 1.03 6.49
C ARG A 258 1.55 2.42 7.07
N PHE A 259 2.79 2.94 7.03
CA PHE A 259 3.07 4.36 7.19
C PHE A 259 3.70 4.92 5.93
N TYR A 260 3.14 6.01 5.44
CA TYR A 260 3.61 6.71 4.25
C TYR A 260 3.90 8.20 4.58
N THR A 261 4.80 8.83 3.97
CA THR A 261 5.93 8.33 3.20
C THR A 261 7.17 8.85 3.89
N LEU A 262 8.15 8.00 4.16
CA LEU A 262 9.33 8.36 4.95
C LEU A 262 10.48 8.75 4.02
N ASN A 263 10.54 10.04 3.66
CA ASN A 263 11.56 10.59 2.77
C ASN A 263 12.49 11.55 3.51
N GLY A 264 13.76 11.54 3.14
CA GLY A 264 14.80 12.39 3.71
C GLY A 264 15.53 13.21 2.64
N HIS A 265 14.82 13.73 1.63
CA HIS A 265 15.38 14.67 0.68
C HIS A 265 15.77 15.98 1.37
N LEU A 266 16.88 16.59 0.97
CA LEU A 266 17.21 17.93 1.39
C LEU A 266 16.17 18.92 0.83
N LYS A 267 15.92 19.98 1.59
CA LYS A 267 14.99 21.03 1.17
C LYS A 267 15.39 21.59 -0.21
N GLY A 268 14.43 21.64 -1.12
CA GLY A 268 14.66 22.08 -2.50
C GLY A 268 15.31 21.04 -3.42
N GLN A 269 15.70 19.88 -2.92
CA GLN A 269 16.27 18.78 -3.72
C GLN A 269 15.31 17.60 -3.89
N GLY A 270 14.16 17.66 -3.26
CA GLY A 270 13.15 16.63 -3.38
C GLY A 270 12.69 16.51 -4.81
N LYS A 271 13.01 15.38 -5.45
CA LYS A 271 12.47 14.96 -6.74
C LYS A 271 11.37 13.92 -6.54
N GLY A 272 10.64 14.06 -5.43
CA GLY A 272 9.48 13.26 -5.11
C GLY A 272 8.20 13.93 -5.62
N TRP A 273 7.09 13.25 -5.51
CA TRP A 273 5.78 13.74 -5.90
C TRP A 273 5.28 14.89 -5.02
N THR A 274 5.73 14.94 -3.76
CA THR A 274 5.39 16.00 -2.83
C THR A 274 6.47 16.22 -1.78
N GLU A 275 6.81 17.47 -1.53
CA GLU A 275 7.74 17.85 -0.47
C GLU A 275 7.13 17.67 0.93
N SER A 276 5.81 17.54 1.05
CA SER A 276 5.14 17.36 2.34
C SER A 276 5.53 16.06 3.06
N TYR A 277 6.11 15.09 2.36
CA TYR A 277 6.56 13.82 2.93
C TYR A 277 8.05 13.80 3.32
N ASN A 278 8.70 14.96 3.38
CA ASN A 278 10.13 15.05 3.66
C ASN A 278 10.43 15.47 5.10
N PHE A 279 11.33 14.73 5.74
CA PHE A 279 11.95 15.13 7.02
C PHE A 279 13.06 16.18 6.86
N GLY A 280 13.49 16.48 5.64
CA GLY A 280 14.54 17.44 5.35
C GLY A 280 15.97 16.93 5.58
N SER A 281 16.14 15.71 6.05
CA SER A 281 17.43 15.01 6.11
C SER A 281 17.25 13.50 6.03
N ILE A 282 18.21 12.83 5.43
CA ILE A 282 18.18 11.37 5.34
C ILE A 282 18.38 10.69 6.69
N GLU A 283 19.15 11.30 7.58
CA GLU A 283 19.38 10.81 8.94
C GLU A 283 18.08 10.81 9.74
N ALA A 284 17.31 11.89 9.65
CA ALA A 284 16.00 12.00 10.29
C ALA A 284 15.01 10.96 9.73
N ALA A 285 15.01 10.70 8.42
CA ALA A 285 14.19 9.67 7.80
C ALA A 285 14.62 8.26 8.25
N ARG A 286 15.94 7.96 8.28
CA ARG A 286 16.46 6.65 8.71
C ARG A 286 16.06 6.31 10.14
N VAL A 287 16.15 7.26 11.07
CA VAL A 287 15.70 7.03 12.46
C VAL A 287 14.25 6.57 12.50
N ARG A 288 13.37 7.16 11.69
CA ARG A 288 11.96 6.78 11.61
C ARG A 288 11.74 5.46 10.86
N MET A 289 12.51 5.20 9.82
CA MET A 289 12.48 3.90 9.13
C MET A 289 12.89 2.75 10.07
N GLU A 290 13.95 2.96 10.87
CA GLU A 290 14.40 2.00 11.88
C GLU A 290 13.34 1.80 12.97
N ALA A 291 12.79 2.89 13.51
CA ALA A 291 11.73 2.82 14.50
C ALA A 291 10.48 2.08 13.97
N ALA A 292 10.09 2.33 12.73
CA ALA A 292 8.97 1.64 12.10
C ALA A 292 9.25 0.13 11.93
N ARG A 293 10.45 -0.23 11.48
CA ARG A 293 10.89 -1.65 11.40
C ARG A 293 10.84 -2.32 12.76
N GLU A 294 11.42 -1.69 13.78
CA GLU A 294 11.46 -2.23 15.14
C GLU A 294 10.09 -2.32 15.81
N ALA A 295 9.17 -1.43 15.45
CA ALA A 295 7.78 -1.49 15.89
C ALA A 295 6.96 -2.59 15.19
N GLY A 296 7.48 -3.18 14.11
CA GLY A 296 6.80 -4.23 13.35
C GLY A 296 5.81 -3.69 12.31
N VAL A 297 6.03 -2.47 11.80
CA VAL A 297 5.24 -1.94 10.68
C VAL A 297 5.48 -2.81 9.45
N GLU A 298 4.41 -3.29 8.82
CA GLU A 298 4.53 -4.17 7.64
C GLU A 298 4.96 -3.41 6.39
N PHE A 299 4.36 -2.26 6.13
CA PHE A 299 4.63 -1.50 4.92
C PHE A 299 5.27 -0.15 5.27
N ILE A 300 6.58 -0.08 5.15
CA ILE A 300 7.33 1.17 5.35
C ILE A 300 7.54 1.79 3.98
N ALA A 301 6.83 2.91 3.70
CA ALA A 301 6.82 3.51 2.39
C ALA A 301 7.84 4.64 2.26
N SER A 302 8.56 4.67 1.14
CA SER A 302 9.48 5.75 0.78
C SER A 302 9.64 5.85 -0.73
N ASP A 303 9.96 7.06 -1.23
CA ASP A 303 10.43 7.28 -2.60
C ASP A 303 11.95 7.01 -2.74
N GLN A 304 12.65 6.93 -1.62
CA GLN A 304 14.09 6.65 -1.55
C GLN A 304 14.33 5.16 -1.28
N TYR A 305 14.06 4.33 -2.28
CA TYR A 305 14.07 2.87 -2.15
C TYR A 305 15.40 2.32 -1.68
N GLU A 306 16.51 2.86 -2.21
CA GLU A 306 17.86 2.43 -1.86
C GLU A 306 18.19 2.75 -0.39
N GLU A 307 17.75 3.91 0.10
CA GLU A 307 17.96 4.30 1.50
C GLU A 307 17.15 3.42 2.46
N LEU A 308 15.88 3.17 2.12
CA LEU A 308 15.04 2.26 2.89
C LEU A 308 15.59 0.82 2.86
N GLY A 309 16.07 0.36 1.70
CA GLY A 309 16.68 -0.97 1.55
C GLY A 309 17.92 -1.20 2.42
N ARG A 310 18.65 -0.13 2.79
CA ARG A 310 19.78 -0.23 3.73
C ARG A 310 19.35 -0.39 5.18
N VAL A 311 18.14 0.05 5.50
CA VAL A 311 17.57 -0.05 6.86
C VAL A 311 16.94 -1.42 7.09
N LEU A 312 16.32 -2.00 6.05
CA LEU A 312 15.61 -3.28 6.11
C LEU A 312 16.48 -4.46 5.73
#